data_090b6cd2d3c2c5ac8a91118066751a07
#
_entry.id   090b6cd2d3c2c5ac8a91118066751a07
#
_cell.length_a   1.000
_cell.length_b   1.000
_cell.length_c   1.000
_cell.angle_alpha   90.00
_cell.angle_beta   90.00
_cell.angle_gamma   90.00
#
_symmetry.space_group_name_H-M   'P 1'
#
loop_
_entity.id
_entity.type
_entity.pdbx_description
1 polymer ?
#
loop_
_entity_poly.entity_id
_entity_poly.type
_entity_poly.pdbx_seq_one_letter_code
_entity_poly.pdbx_strand_id
1 'polypeptide(L)'
;MTEADWLKLALLCLAGAASPGLSWLLILSMSASKGTRVGISGALGHGLGITAFALITVFGLSALLIAMPKLTSALTLLGIGLLVFFGYQLVTAVKSPLPEGLSTRGRFIAGFSIAIVNPKVLVFFLAVFGPFVDPTHPTSTQML
;
A
#
# COMPACT_ATOMS: atom_id res chain seq x y z
N MET A 1 -19.09 -12.70 -2.98
CA MET A 1 -17.77 -13.34 -2.74
C MET A 1 -17.99 -14.62 -1.95
N THR A 2 -17.31 -15.71 -2.28
CA THR A 2 -17.36 -16.97 -1.52
C THR A 2 -16.43 -16.93 -0.30
N GLU A 3 -16.60 -17.84 0.67
CA GLU A 3 -15.66 -17.98 1.80
C GLU A 3 -14.23 -18.24 1.32
N ALA A 4 -14.07 -19.01 0.23
CA ALA A 4 -12.78 -19.24 -0.38
C ALA A 4 -12.13 -17.97 -0.94
N ASP A 5 -12.92 -17.03 -1.44
CA ASP A 5 -12.42 -15.76 -1.96
C ASP A 5 -11.95 -14.85 -0.80
N TRP A 6 -12.68 -14.84 0.30
CA TRP A 6 -12.27 -14.13 1.52
C TRP A 6 -10.97 -14.68 2.09
N LEU A 7 -10.81 -16.00 2.12
CA LEU A 7 -9.58 -16.64 2.56
C LEU A 7 -8.40 -16.29 1.65
N LYS A 8 -8.58 -16.37 0.33
CA LYS A 8 -7.55 -15.98 -0.64
C LYS A 8 -7.14 -14.51 -0.45
N LEU A 9 -8.12 -13.61 -0.32
CA LEU A 9 -7.86 -12.19 -0.11
C LEU A 9 -7.07 -11.97 1.18
N ALA A 10 -7.47 -12.61 2.28
CA ALA A 10 -6.76 -12.50 3.56
C ALA A 10 -5.30 -12.99 3.45
N LEU A 11 -5.07 -14.14 2.81
CA LEU A 11 -3.72 -14.68 2.61
C LEU A 11 -2.85 -13.77 1.73
N LEU A 12 -3.42 -13.21 0.67
CA LEU A 12 -2.72 -12.24 -0.18
C LEU A 12 -2.39 -10.95 0.59
N CYS A 13 -3.32 -10.45 1.40
CA CYS A 13 -3.09 -9.28 2.26
C CYS A 13 -1.97 -9.55 3.28
N LEU A 14 -1.99 -10.71 3.93
CA LEU A 14 -0.93 -11.12 4.87
C LEU A 14 0.43 -11.24 4.18
N ALA A 15 0.49 -11.88 3.02
CA ALA A 15 1.72 -11.99 2.25
C ALA A 15 2.25 -10.61 1.82
N GLY A 16 1.36 -9.73 1.37
CA GLY A 16 1.70 -8.34 1.02
C GLY A 16 2.23 -7.54 2.21
N ALA A 17 1.60 -7.69 3.38
CA ALA A 17 2.02 -7.02 4.62
C ALA A 17 3.36 -7.58 5.14
N ALA A 18 3.56 -8.89 5.09
CA ALA A 18 4.80 -9.54 5.53
C ALA A 18 5.99 -9.29 4.60
N SER A 19 5.73 -8.96 3.34
CA SER A 19 6.78 -8.73 2.35
C SER A 19 7.58 -7.44 2.66
N PRO A 20 8.91 -7.52 2.85
CA PRO A 20 9.75 -6.36 3.11
C PRO A 20 9.66 -5.30 2.00
N GLY A 21 9.70 -4.02 2.39
CA GLY A 21 9.67 -2.90 1.46
C GLY A 21 10.00 -1.58 2.16
N LEU A 22 9.88 -0.46 1.44
CA LEU A 22 10.20 0.87 1.95
C LEU A 22 9.53 1.22 3.28
N SER A 23 8.25 0.85 3.44
CA SER A 23 7.49 1.09 4.67
C SER A 23 8.08 0.30 5.86
N TRP A 24 8.47 -0.96 5.63
CA TRP A 24 9.14 -1.79 6.62
C TRP A 24 10.45 -1.15 7.07
N LEU A 25 11.30 -0.76 6.12
CA LEU A 25 12.60 -0.13 6.41
C LEU A 25 12.41 1.18 7.17
N LEU A 26 11.45 2.01 6.76
CA LEU A 26 11.15 3.27 7.45
C LEU A 26 10.74 3.03 8.90
N ILE A 27 9.77 2.15 9.15
CA ILE A 27 9.23 1.89 10.50
C ILE A 27 10.29 1.22 11.39
N LEU A 28 11.04 0.26 10.85
CA LEU A 28 12.13 -0.38 11.58
C LEU A 28 13.24 0.61 11.94
N SER A 29 13.64 1.47 11.01
CA SER A 29 14.66 2.49 11.28
C SER A 29 14.19 3.51 12.31
N MET A 30 12.93 3.92 12.29
CA MET A 30 12.31 4.75 13.33
C MET A 30 12.35 4.05 14.69
N SER A 31 12.00 2.77 14.75
CA SER A 31 12.02 1.99 16.00
C SER A 31 13.43 1.81 16.54
N ALA A 32 14.38 1.47 15.69
CA ALA A 32 15.76 1.21 16.07
C ALA A 32 16.50 2.47 16.54
N SER A 33 16.24 3.61 15.87
CA SER A 33 16.97 4.85 16.17
C SER A 33 16.37 5.67 17.31
N LYS A 34 15.06 5.60 17.52
CA LYS A 34 14.31 6.48 18.45
C LYS A 34 13.40 5.72 19.42
N GLY A 35 13.42 4.38 19.39
CA GLY A 35 12.66 3.52 20.28
C GLY A 35 11.27 3.12 19.75
N THR A 36 10.70 2.09 20.36
CA THR A 36 9.48 1.39 19.91
C THR A 36 8.26 2.31 19.80
N ARG A 37 8.08 3.25 20.72
CA ARG A 37 6.94 4.20 20.69
C ARG A 37 6.93 5.05 19.41
N VAL A 38 8.10 5.36 18.91
CA VAL A 38 8.29 6.14 17.68
C VAL A 38 7.93 5.29 16.46
N GLY A 39 8.37 4.04 16.43
CA GLY A 39 7.99 3.10 15.38
C GLY A 39 6.48 2.86 15.36
N ILE A 40 5.84 2.73 16.51
CA ILE A 40 4.37 2.57 16.61
C ILE A 40 3.65 3.77 15.99
N SER A 41 4.10 5.01 16.27
CA SER A 41 3.49 6.20 15.65
C SER A 41 3.58 6.18 14.13
N GLY A 42 4.74 5.80 13.57
CA GLY A 42 4.91 5.63 12.12
C GLY A 42 4.04 4.51 11.56
N ALA A 43 3.96 3.39 12.27
CA ALA A 43 3.14 2.23 11.88
C ALA A 43 1.63 2.57 11.87
N LEU A 44 1.13 3.31 12.86
CA LEU A 44 -0.25 3.78 12.89
C LEU A 44 -0.56 4.73 11.72
N GLY A 45 0.35 5.67 11.43
CA GLY A 45 0.22 6.53 10.25
C GLY A 45 0.17 5.71 8.96
N HIS A 46 1.07 4.73 8.83
CA HIS A 46 1.11 3.84 7.66
C HIS A 46 -0.17 3.02 7.53
N GLY A 47 -0.65 2.42 8.61
CA GLY A 47 -1.90 1.67 8.63
C GLY A 47 -3.11 2.52 8.19
N LEU A 48 -3.21 3.76 8.69
CA LEU A 48 -4.25 4.69 8.26
C LEU A 48 -4.13 5.05 6.78
N GLY A 49 -2.89 5.24 6.28
CA GLY A 49 -2.64 5.48 4.86
C GLY A 49 -3.06 4.31 3.97
N ILE A 50 -2.76 3.07 4.39
CA ILE A 50 -3.22 1.85 3.71
C ILE A 50 -4.75 1.78 3.70
N THR A 51 -5.41 2.07 4.82
CA THR A 51 -6.87 2.06 4.92
C THR A 51 -7.49 3.11 4.00
N ALA A 52 -6.97 4.33 4.00
CA ALA A 52 -7.44 5.38 3.08
C ALA A 52 -7.26 4.96 1.62
N PHE A 53 -6.11 4.36 1.28
CA PHE A 53 -5.84 3.86 -0.06
C PHE A 53 -6.80 2.74 -0.45
N ALA A 54 -7.09 1.80 0.46
CA ALA A 54 -8.06 0.73 0.26
C ALA A 54 -9.45 1.29 -0.05
N LEU A 55 -9.93 2.25 0.74
CA LEU A 55 -11.22 2.89 0.53
C LEU A 55 -11.29 3.60 -0.83
N ILE A 56 -10.27 4.37 -1.18
CA ILE A 56 -10.19 5.04 -2.49
C ILE A 56 -10.21 3.99 -3.62
N THR A 57 -9.52 2.87 -3.45
CA THR A 57 -9.48 1.80 -4.46
C THR A 57 -10.84 1.15 -4.60
N VAL A 58 -11.49 0.78 -3.51
CA VAL A 58 -12.79 0.10 -3.54
C VAL A 58 -13.88 0.99 -4.12
N PHE A 59 -13.95 2.26 -3.71
CA PHE A 59 -15.04 3.15 -4.13
C PHE A 59 -14.73 3.97 -5.39
N GLY A 60 -13.47 4.23 -5.69
CA GLY A 60 -13.09 5.11 -6.79
C GLY A 60 -12.47 4.38 -7.98
N LEU A 61 -11.51 3.50 -7.72
CA LEU A 61 -10.77 2.82 -8.78
C LEU A 61 -11.65 1.84 -9.56
N SER A 62 -12.57 1.16 -8.89
CA SER A 62 -13.54 0.24 -9.53
C SER A 62 -14.33 0.92 -10.64
N ALA A 63 -14.91 2.08 -10.33
CA ALA A 63 -15.67 2.86 -11.31
C ALA A 63 -14.79 3.35 -12.48
N LEU A 64 -13.54 3.73 -12.18
CA LEU A 64 -12.59 4.21 -13.18
C LEU A 64 -12.12 3.09 -14.11
N LEU A 65 -11.83 1.91 -13.57
CA LEU A 65 -11.40 0.74 -14.34
C LEU A 65 -12.49 0.26 -15.30
N ILE A 66 -13.75 0.32 -14.89
CA ILE A 66 -14.90 0.00 -15.73
C ILE A 66 -15.02 1.01 -16.89
N ALA A 67 -14.88 2.30 -16.58
CA ALA A 67 -15.04 3.36 -17.57
C ALA A 67 -13.87 3.39 -18.59
N MET A 68 -12.68 2.97 -18.20
CA MET A 68 -11.46 3.11 -19.00
C MET A 68 -10.56 1.86 -18.95
N PRO A 69 -10.89 0.75 -19.66
CA PRO A 69 -10.10 -0.49 -19.61
C PRO A 69 -8.63 -0.33 -20.01
N LYS A 70 -8.33 0.58 -20.95
CA LYS A 70 -6.94 0.90 -21.36
C LYS A 70 -6.13 1.53 -20.23
N LEU A 71 -6.78 2.23 -19.30
CA LEU A 71 -6.14 2.81 -18.13
C LEU A 71 -5.62 1.73 -17.18
N THR A 72 -6.33 0.63 -17.06
CA THR A 72 -5.90 -0.53 -16.23
C THR A 72 -4.56 -1.06 -16.71
N SER A 73 -4.41 -1.30 -18.02
CA SER A 73 -3.15 -1.77 -18.59
C SER A 73 -2.01 -0.76 -18.41
N ALA A 74 -2.28 0.52 -18.60
CA ALA A 74 -1.30 1.58 -18.41
C ALA A 74 -0.87 1.69 -16.93
N LEU A 75 -1.80 1.64 -15.99
CA LEU A 75 -1.51 1.66 -14.55
C LEU A 75 -0.72 0.42 -14.10
N THR A 76 -1.05 -0.75 -14.65
CA THR A 76 -0.33 -2.00 -14.37
C THR A 76 1.13 -1.91 -14.85
N LEU A 77 1.36 -1.46 -16.08
CA LEU A 77 2.71 -1.27 -16.62
C LEU A 77 3.50 -0.22 -15.84
N LEU A 78 2.86 0.90 -15.50
CA LEU A 78 3.46 1.93 -14.65
C LEU A 78 3.83 1.36 -13.28
N GLY A 79 2.94 0.59 -12.66
CA GLY A 79 3.17 -0.06 -11.38
C GLY A 79 4.35 -1.03 -11.41
N ILE A 80 4.45 -1.87 -12.45
CA ILE A 80 5.59 -2.77 -12.65
C ILE A 80 6.88 -1.97 -12.79
N GLY A 81 6.88 -0.93 -13.63
CA GLY A 81 8.05 -0.06 -13.82
C GLY A 81 8.50 0.60 -12.51
N LEU A 82 7.57 1.10 -11.72
CA LEU A 82 7.85 1.67 -10.40
C LEU A 82 8.39 0.63 -9.41
N LEU A 83 7.86 -0.60 -9.40
CA LEU A 83 8.39 -1.67 -8.54
C LEU A 83 9.83 -2.03 -8.91
N VAL A 84 10.15 -2.15 -10.20
CA VAL A 84 11.52 -2.39 -10.67
C VAL A 84 12.43 -1.23 -10.29
N PHE A 85 12.00 0.00 -10.51
CA PHE A 85 12.76 1.20 -10.15
C PHE A 85 13.07 1.27 -8.66
N PHE A 86 12.06 1.07 -7.80
CA PHE A 86 12.25 1.09 -6.35
C PHE A 86 13.00 -0.14 -5.83
N GLY A 87 12.82 -1.31 -6.46
CA GLY A 87 13.64 -2.48 -6.18
C GLY A 87 15.11 -2.20 -6.45
N TYR A 88 15.42 -1.59 -7.58
CA TYR A 88 16.77 -1.13 -7.90
C TYR A 88 17.29 -0.11 -6.88
N GLN A 89 16.51 0.90 -6.55
CA GLN A 89 16.89 1.88 -5.51
C GLN A 89 17.14 1.21 -4.15
N LEU A 90 16.34 0.22 -3.75
CA LEU A 90 16.50 -0.48 -2.47
C LEU A 90 17.83 -1.24 -2.41
N VAL A 91 18.24 -1.84 -3.51
CA VAL A 91 19.51 -2.58 -3.63
C VAL A 91 20.71 -1.61 -3.68
N THR A 92 20.54 -0.45 -4.29
CA THR A 92 21.62 0.53 -4.47
C THR A 92 21.64 1.64 -3.41
N ALA A 93 20.56 1.81 -2.63
CA ALA A 93 20.48 2.86 -1.61
C ALA A 93 21.39 2.57 -0.43
N VAL A 94 22.52 3.21 -0.42
CA VAL A 94 23.34 3.39 0.77
C VAL A 94 22.66 4.44 1.65
N LYS A 95 22.10 3.98 2.79
CA LYS A 95 21.73 4.78 3.97
C LYS A 95 21.29 6.23 3.70
N SER A 96 20.01 6.45 3.44
CA SER A 96 19.45 7.78 3.69
C SER A 96 19.09 7.85 5.18
N PRO A 97 19.77 8.69 5.97
CA PRO A 97 19.38 8.89 7.36
C PRO A 97 17.99 9.55 7.35
N LEU A 98 17.08 9.01 8.18
CA LEU A 98 15.82 9.70 8.45
C LEU A 98 16.12 11.10 9.00
N PRO A 99 15.35 12.14 8.62
CA PRO A 99 15.52 13.46 9.19
C PRO A 99 15.53 13.38 10.72
N GLU A 100 16.58 13.89 11.34
CA GLU A 100 16.67 13.95 12.79
C GLU A 100 15.65 14.94 13.33
N GLY A 101 15.03 14.63 14.48
CA GLY A 101 14.16 15.59 15.17
C GLY A 101 12.68 15.59 14.80
N LEU A 102 12.19 14.64 14.02
CA LEU A 102 10.74 14.56 13.74
C LEU A 102 9.93 14.40 15.04
N SER A 103 8.92 15.26 15.22
CA SER A 103 7.93 15.13 16.28
C SER A 103 7.08 13.86 16.10
N THR A 104 6.33 13.45 17.12
CA THR A 104 5.40 12.31 17.00
C THR A 104 4.43 12.47 15.84
N ARG A 105 3.90 13.69 15.65
CA ARG A 105 3.04 14.03 14.50
C ARG A 105 3.80 13.92 13.18
N GLY A 106 5.04 14.37 13.10
CA GLY A 106 5.86 14.27 11.89
C GLY A 106 6.12 12.81 11.48
N ARG A 107 6.31 11.92 12.44
CA ARG A 107 6.51 10.49 12.20
C ARG A 107 5.24 9.79 11.72
N PHE A 108 4.10 10.15 12.33
CA PHE A 108 2.79 9.68 11.87
C PHE A 108 2.54 10.11 10.42
N ILE A 109 2.78 11.38 10.10
CA ILE A 109 2.64 11.91 8.73
C ILE A 109 3.61 11.21 7.78
N ALA A 110 4.85 10.96 8.17
CA ALA A 110 5.82 10.23 7.34
C ALA A 110 5.33 8.80 7.04
N GLY A 111 4.83 8.08 8.06
CA GLY A 111 4.23 6.76 7.88
C GLY A 111 3.02 6.78 6.95
N PHE A 112 2.12 7.75 7.13
CA PHE A 112 0.95 7.94 6.27
C PHE A 112 1.36 8.25 4.83
N SER A 113 2.25 9.20 4.63
CA SER A 113 2.71 9.61 3.30
C SER A 113 3.36 8.47 2.54
N ILE A 114 4.20 7.66 3.21
CA ILE A 114 4.84 6.53 2.54
C ILE A 114 3.84 5.45 2.12
N ALA A 115 2.70 5.30 2.82
CA ALA A 115 1.64 4.41 2.37
C ALA A 115 1.02 4.89 1.06
N ILE A 116 0.74 6.20 0.95
CA ILE A 116 0.08 6.79 -0.22
C ILE A 116 1.00 6.81 -1.45
N VAL A 117 2.28 7.13 -1.27
CA VAL A 117 3.23 7.23 -2.39
C VAL A 117 3.97 5.93 -2.67
N ASN A 118 3.73 4.87 -1.90
CA ASN A 118 4.44 3.62 -2.06
C ASN A 118 3.90 2.83 -3.26
N PRO A 119 4.69 2.65 -4.31
CA PRO A 119 4.24 1.94 -5.51
C PRO A 119 3.91 0.47 -5.23
N LYS A 120 4.54 -0.15 -4.23
CA LYS A 120 4.19 -1.50 -3.80
C LYS A 120 2.72 -1.56 -3.35
N VAL A 121 2.25 -0.54 -2.61
CA VAL A 121 0.86 -0.44 -2.15
C VAL A 121 -0.06 -0.27 -3.36
N LEU A 122 0.26 0.65 -4.26
CA LEU A 122 -0.51 0.88 -5.48
C LEU A 122 -0.67 -0.41 -6.30
N VAL A 123 0.45 -1.07 -6.62
CA VAL A 123 0.43 -2.31 -7.43
C VAL A 123 -0.29 -3.44 -6.70
N PHE A 124 -0.07 -3.56 -5.39
CA PHE A 124 -0.77 -4.55 -4.58
C PHE A 124 -2.29 -4.38 -4.67
N PHE A 125 -2.79 -3.17 -4.49
CA PHE A 125 -4.23 -2.93 -4.56
C PHE A 125 -4.79 -3.14 -5.97
N LEU A 126 -4.07 -2.73 -7.01
CA LEU A 126 -4.48 -2.98 -8.40
C LEU A 126 -4.53 -4.49 -8.72
N ALA A 127 -3.50 -5.24 -8.32
CA ALA A 127 -3.37 -6.66 -8.62
C ALA A 127 -4.32 -7.53 -7.79
N VAL A 128 -4.49 -7.20 -6.51
CA VAL A 128 -5.27 -8.01 -5.58
C VAL A 128 -6.76 -7.69 -5.66
N PHE A 129 -7.14 -6.41 -5.72
CA PHE A 129 -8.55 -6.02 -5.71
C PHE A 129 -9.20 -6.08 -7.10
N GLY A 130 -8.43 -5.92 -8.20
CA GLY A 130 -8.97 -5.99 -9.54
C GLY A 130 -9.79 -7.26 -9.83
N PRO A 131 -9.30 -8.46 -9.51
CA PRO A 131 -10.03 -9.70 -9.72
C PRO A 131 -11.26 -9.91 -8.83
N PHE A 132 -11.35 -9.20 -7.70
CA PHE A 132 -12.47 -9.31 -6.75
C PHE A 132 -13.55 -8.26 -6.95
N VAL A 133 -13.33 -7.29 -7.85
CA VAL A 133 -14.33 -6.27 -8.19
C VAL A 133 -15.07 -6.71 -9.44
N ASP A 134 -16.33 -7.09 -9.27
CA ASP A 134 -17.21 -7.40 -10.40
C ASP A 134 -17.78 -6.08 -10.97
N PRO A 135 -17.43 -5.71 -12.22
CA PRO A 135 -17.91 -4.48 -12.83
C PRO A 135 -19.41 -4.47 -13.10
N THR A 136 -20.07 -5.62 -13.05
CA THR A 136 -21.50 -5.76 -13.36
C THR A 136 -22.41 -5.55 -12.16
N HIS A 137 -21.85 -5.55 -10.93
CA HIS A 137 -22.61 -5.38 -9.71
C HIS A 137 -22.18 -4.12 -8.93
N PRO A 138 -23.10 -3.39 -8.29
CA PRO A 138 -22.75 -2.27 -7.41
C PRO A 138 -21.84 -2.73 -6.27
N THR A 139 -20.85 -1.91 -5.92
CA THR A 139 -19.86 -2.22 -4.85
C THR A 139 -20.53 -2.56 -3.52
N SER A 140 -21.69 -1.93 -3.22
CA SER A 140 -22.48 -2.20 -2.01
C SER A 140 -23.02 -3.63 -1.93
N THR A 141 -23.28 -4.28 -3.06
CA THR A 141 -23.77 -5.67 -3.13
C THR A 141 -22.65 -6.70 -3.13
N GLN A 142 -21.42 -6.30 -3.40
CA GLN A 142 -20.25 -7.19 -3.40
C GLN A 142 -19.65 -7.38 -2.01
N MET A 143 -19.98 -6.49 -1.07
CA MET A 143 -19.46 -6.50 0.31
C MET A 143 -20.37 -7.27 1.29
N LEU A 144 -21.56 -7.66 0.88
CA LEU A 144 -22.50 -8.48 1.63
C LEU A 144 -22.45 -9.94 1.18
#